data_bbab11063a990f621f6fa010178c53db
#
_entry.id   bbab11063a990f621f6fa010178c53db
#
_cell.length_a   1.000
_cell.length_b   1.000
_cell.length_c   1.000
_cell.angle_alpha   90.00
_cell.angle_beta   90.00
_cell.angle_gamma   90.00
#
_symmetry.space_group_name_H-M   'P 1'
#
loop_
_entity.id
_entity.type
_entity.pdbx_description
1 polymer ?
#
loop_
_entity_poly.entity_id
_entity_poly.type
_entity_poly.pdbx_seq_one_letter_code
_entity_poly.pdbx_strand_id
1 'polypeptide(L)'
;MHNKTKLLIFASLLLAACSTDPMQEIPNRGDSAPEIETSGKICNTSDDAVAGSLIVKFGEEAIPSLEQNALNAAKTRSALTRSGIESVDDILNDLHVTSLERVFPEAGEHEARTRAAGLHRWYVLGFASEEDLDKAAERLAGVAEISKVQFRTRLYRASDCKTYPFQATANGQTRALVTADFNDPNLFWQWHYINNADQAVATTSVAGADINVADAWKLTAGNPEVIVAIVDEGVKYTHPDLAANMWINPNPSPEYKNQDIHGWNFAADGPISWGQKGDSGHGTHVAGTVAAVNNNGIGVCGVAGGTGKGDGVRLMSCQIFSGDLTGDALVSSRAVKYAADHGASILQCSWGIKAGIYTSDNMFIKQSPMDYEALQYFAAQKNCEALDGGLIIFSAGNESTAMSGYPAGYRDYISVTSFSPDYLPANYTNYGSGCNIAAPGGETSGLSGGEKAGVLSTLCSETSNGADYGYMQGTSMACPHVSGVAALGLSYALEKGKRYSLDEFKTMLLTSVNEIDSRLGEGSKATIADVSIYRGKMGTGITDAYQL
;
A
#
# COMPACT_ATOMS: atom_id res chain seq x y z
N MET A 1 -64.92 -44.33 12.01
CA MET A 1 -63.95 -44.96 11.13
C MET A 1 -62.65 -44.13 11.14
N HIS A 2 -61.62 -44.78 11.50
CA HIS A 2 -60.25 -44.31 11.71
C HIS A 2 -59.63 -43.63 10.48
N ASN A 3 -58.85 -42.58 10.68
CA ASN A 3 -57.46 -42.64 10.27
C ASN A 3 -56.60 -41.58 10.98
N LYS A 4 -55.55 -42.08 11.61
CA LYS A 4 -54.48 -41.32 12.27
C LYS A 4 -53.50 -40.85 11.20
N THR A 5 -53.22 -39.55 11.15
CA THR A 5 -52.09 -39.04 10.37
C THR A 5 -50.97 -38.59 11.33
N LYS A 6 -49.85 -39.27 11.24
CA LYS A 6 -48.64 -39.00 12.04
C LYS A 6 -47.97 -37.71 11.59
N LEU A 7 -47.67 -36.87 12.56
CA LEU A 7 -46.85 -35.69 12.44
C LEU A 7 -45.37 -36.13 12.40
N LEU A 8 -44.70 -36.00 11.29
CA LEU A 8 -43.25 -36.16 11.17
C LEU A 8 -42.57 -34.80 11.36
N ILE A 9 -41.83 -34.65 12.44
CA ILE A 9 -40.93 -33.53 12.70
C ILE A 9 -39.68 -33.79 11.90
N PHE A 10 -39.38 -33.00 10.88
CA PHE A 10 -38.07 -32.96 10.23
C PHE A 10 -37.22 -31.94 10.97
N ALA A 11 -36.27 -32.43 11.72
CA ALA A 11 -35.15 -31.65 12.22
C ALA A 11 -34.17 -31.44 11.07
N SER A 12 -34.09 -30.23 10.54
CA SER A 12 -33.07 -29.84 9.56
C SER A 12 -31.76 -29.61 10.30
N LEU A 13 -30.84 -30.55 10.22
CA LEU A 13 -29.42 -30.29 10.49
C LEU A 13 -28.87 -29.44 9.34
N LEU A 14 -28.55 -28.20 9.63
CA LEU A 14 -27.67 -27.39 8.79
C LEU A 14 -26.24 -27.93 8.98
N LEU A 15 -25.80 -28.80 8.09
CA LEU A 15 -24.38 -29.10 7.89
C LEU A 15 -23.79 -27.95 7.09
N ALA A 16 -22.96 -27.15 7.74
CA ALA A 16 -22.05 -26.25 7.05
C ALA A 16 -21.08 -27.10 6.22
N ALA A 17 -21.30 -27.17 4.92
CA ALA A 17 -20.35 -27.72 3.98
C ALA A 17 -19.24 -26.68 3.78
N CYS A 18 -18.12 -26.83 4.50
CA CYS A 18 -16.85 -26.30 4.04
C CYS A 18 -16.49 -27.07 2.76
N SER A 19 -16.72 -26.48 1.60
CA SER A 19 -16.15 -26.97 0.35
C SER A 19 -14.66 -26.68 0.36
N THR A 20 -13.85 -27.66 0.73
CA THR A 20 -12.45 -27.69 0.36
C THR A 20 -12.41 -28.14 -1.10
N ASP A 21 -12.48 -27.17 -2.04
CA ASP A 21 -12.08 -27.47 -3.41
C ASP A 21 -10.58 -27.75 -3.40
N PRO A 22 -10.12 -28.89 -3.95
CA PRO A 22 -8.71 -29.12 -4.12
C PRO A 22 -8.16 -28.06 -5.09
N MET A 23 -7.12 -27.34 -4.66
CA MET A 23 -6.35 -26.46 -5.53
C MET A 23 -6.05 -27.21 -6.84
N GLN A 24 -6.56 -26.71 -7.97
CA GLN A 24 -6.08 -27.13 -9.27
C GLN A 24 -4.60 -26.79 -9.31
N GLU A 25 -3.77 -27.80 -9.45
CA GLU A 25 -2.34 -27.65 -9.71
C GLU A 25 -2.16 -26.77 -10.94
N ILE A 26 -1.51 -25.62 -10.74
CA ILE A 26 -1.03 -24.77 -11.83
C ILE A 26 -0.12 -25.68 -12.70
N PRO A 27 -0.30 -25.76 -14.02
CA PRO A 27 0.57 -26.58 -14.84
C PRO A 27 2.00 -26.12 -14.65
N ASN A 28 2.81 -27.03 -14.12
CA ASN A 28 4.22 -26.89 -13.85
C ASN A 28 4.94 -26.46 -15.15
N ARG A 29 5.17 -25.17 -15.36
CA ARG A 29 6.26 -24.74 -16.21
C ARG A 29 7.50 -25.05 -15.40
N GLY A 30 8.18 -26.10 -15.80
CA GLY A 30 9.39 -26.57 -15.16
C GLY A 30 10.47 -25.49 -15.14
N ASP A 31 10.51 -24.82 -14.02
CA ASP A 31 11.60 -24.16 -13.33
C ASP A 31 11.01 -23.83 -11.95
N SER A 32 10.88 -24.89 -11.12
CA SER A 32 10.75 -24.70 -9.69
C SER A 32 12.02 -24.00 -9.24
N ALA A 33 11.88 -22.75 -8.78
CA ALA A 33 12.95 -22.11 -8.02
C ALA A 33 13.39 -23.12 -6.95
N PRO A 34 14.69 -23.41 -6.80
CA PRO A 34 15.16 -24.42 -5.86
C PRO A 34 14.64 -24.05 -4.46
N GLU A 35 13.96 -24.99 -3.79
CA GLU A 35 13.75 -24.89 -2.34
C GLU A 35 15.14 -24.83 -1.71
N ILE A 36 15.59 -23.62 -1.38
CA ILE A 36 16.84 -23.42 -0.68
C ILE A 36 16.60 -23.93 0.74
N GLU A 37 17.23 -25.04 1.11
CA GLU A 37 17.43 -25.41 2.51
C GLU A 37 18.30 -24.32 3.14
N THR A 38 17.66 -23.19 3.46
CA THR A 38 18.30 -22.14 4.25
C THR A 38 18.57 -22.70 5.63
N SER A 39 19.79 -22.51 6.16
CA SER A 39 20.00 -22.71 7.60
C SER A 39 18.87 -21.96 8.29
N GLY A 40 18.18 -22.53 9.28
CA GLY A 40 16.89 -22.01 9.81
C GLY A 40 16.88 -20.54 10.28
N LYS A 41 18.00 -19.81 10.13
CA LYS A 41 18.16 -18.39 10.45
C LYS A 41 18.21 -17.47 9.21
N ILE A 42 18.66 -17.97 8.03
CA ILE A 42 18.62 -17.19 6.78
C ILE A 42 17.20 -17.22 6.24
N CYS A 43 16.59 -16.04 6.07
CA CYS A 43 15.16 -15.91 5.83
C CYS A 43 14.78 -15.98 4.35
N ASN A 44 15.59 -15.35 3.48
CA ASN A 44 15.35 -15.22 2.04
C ASN A 44 16.65 -15.42 1.26
N THR A 45 16.66 -15.13 -0.05
CA THR A 45 17.81 -15.32 -0.94
C THR A 45 18.46 -13.98 -1.28
N SER A 46 19.70 -14.05 -1.80
CA SER A 46 20.43 -12.91 -2.34
C SER A 46 19.90 -12.44 -3.71
N ASP A 47 18.97 -13.17 -4.31
CA ASP A 47 18.34 -12.77 -5.57
C ASP A 47 17.74 -11.38 -5.45
N ASP A 48 18.16 -10.46 -6.32
CA ASP A 48 17.72 -9.07 -6.33
C ASP A 48 17.97 -8.29 -5.02
N ALA A 49 18.97 -8.70 -4.24
CA ALA A 49 19.35 -8.00 -3.02
C ALA A 49 20.12 -6.71 -3.29
N VAL A 50 20.04 -5.78 -2.35
CA VAL A 50 20.89 -4.58 -2.32
C VAL A 50 22.29 -4.96 -1.86
N ALA A 51 23.30 -4.70 -2.69
CA ALA A 51 24.69 -4.99 -2.38
C ALA A 51 25.21 -4.20 -1.16
N GLY A 52 26.24 -4.72 -0.51
CA GLY A 52 26.96 -4.03 0.56
C GLY A 52 26.22 -3.95 1.90
N SER A 53 25.12 -4.68 2.08
CA SER A 53 24.42 -4.70 3.37
C SER A 53 23.57 -5.95 3.59
N LEU A 54 23.44 -6.34 4.86
CA LEU A 54 22.52 -7.37 5.35
C LEU A 54 21.74 -6.86 6.56
N ILE A 55 20.58 -7.43 6.79
CA ILE A 55 19.76 -7.18 7.97
C ILE A 55 19.86 -8.38 8.90
N VAL A 56 20.05 -8.13 10.18
CA VAL A 56 20.09 -9.18 11.20
C VAL A 56 19.14 -8.87 12.35
N LYS A 57 18.58 -9.90 12.93
CA LYS A 57 17.85 -9.80 14.20
C LYS A 57 18.68 -10.45 15.30
N PHE A 58 19.06 -9.69 16.31
CA PHE A 58 19.76 -10.22 17.47
C PHE A 58 18.81 -10.92 18.46
N GLY A 59 19.37 -11.84 19.26
CA GLY A 59 18.74 -12.35 20.47
C GLY A 59 18.56 -11.25 21.51
N GLU A 60 17.60 -11.40 22.41
CA GLU A 60 17.33 -10.39 23.47
C GLU A 60 18.53 -10.18 24.37
N GLU A 61 19.30 -11.25 24.62
CA GLU A 61 20.51 -11.28 25.45
C GLU A 61 21.66 -10.42 24.89
N ALA A 62 21.68 -10.18 23.59
CA ALA A 62 22.70 -9.37 22.93
C ALA A 62 22.44 -7.84 23.06
N ILE A 63 21.20 -7.44 23.27
CA ILE A 63 20.77 -6.03 23.19
C ILE A 63 21.48 -5.12 24.18
N PRO A 64 21.66 -5.48 25.47
CA PRO A 64 22.35 -4.61 26.42
C PRO A 64 23.79 -4.27 26.00
N SER A 65 24.51 -5.22 25.40
CA SER A 65 25.87 -5.00 24.91
C SER A 65 25.90 -4.09 23.68
N LEU A 66 25.01 -4.32 22.70
CA LEU A 66 24.86 -3.49 21.52
C LEU A 66 24.53 -2.03 21.88
N GLU A 67 23.60 -1.80 22.78
CA GLU A 67 23.20 -0.46 23.23
C GLU A 67 24.33 0.25 23.97
N GLN A 68 25.05 -0.46 24.85
CA GLN A 68 26.19 0.12 25.55
C GLN A 68 27.30 0.55 24.57
N ASN A 69 27.58 -0.26 23.52
CA ASN A 69 28.56 0.08 22.50
C ASN A 69 28.10 1.23 21.60
N ALA A 70 26.81 1.29 21.26
CA ALA A 70 26.23 2.41 20.53
C ALA A 70 26.40 3.73 21.31
N LEU A 71 26.15 3.73 22.62
CA LEU A 71 26.39 4.88 23.49
C LEU A 71 27.87 5.30 23.53
N ASN A 72 28.78 4.34 23.52
CA ASN A 72 30.24 4.62 23.50
C ASN A 72 30.69 5.20 22.16
N ALA A 73 30.20 4.64 21.04
CA ALA A 73 30.47 5.14 19.70
C ALA A 73 29.93 6.58 19.52
N ALA A 74 28.74 6.87 20.01
CA ALA A 74 28.16 8.20 19.99
C ALA A 74 29.01 9.23 20.76
N LYS A 75 29.53 8.87 21.94
CA LYS A 75 30.44 9.76 22.72
C LYS A 75 31.72 10.09 21.97
N THR A 76 32.26 9.16 21.19
CA THR A 76 33.48 9.34 20.41
C THR A 76 33.22 9.86 18.98
N ARG A 77 31.96 10.03 18.59
CA ARG A 77 31.54 10.39 17.23
C ARG A 77 32.09 9.43 16.17
N SER A 78 32.22 8.16 16.50
CA SER A 78 32.66 7.10 15.60
C SER A 78 31.48 6.27 15.12
N ALA A 79 31.57 5.67 13.93
CA ALA A 79 30.62 4.68 13.49
C ALA A 79 30.63 3.47 14.44
N LEU A 80 29.48 2.92 14.74
CA LEU A 80 29.39 1.65 15.45
C LEU A 80 29.72 0.53 14.45
N THR A 81 30.78 -0.23 14.71
CA THR A 81 31.21 -1.37 13.89
C THR A 81 31.35 -2.66 14.70
N ARG A 82 31.08 -2.60 16.00
CA ARG A 82 31.23 -3.70 16.94
C ARG A 82 30.00 -3.83 17.83
N SER A 83 29.66 -5.06 18.15
CA SER A 83 28.54 -5.40 19.04
C SER A 83 28.94 -5.34 20.54
N GLY A 84 30.23 -5.52 20.84
CA GLY A 84 30.75 -5.76 22.19
C GLY A 84 30.60 -7.19 22.68
N ILE A 85 30.27 -8.10 21.77
CA ILE A 85 30.17 -9.54 22.00
C ILE A 85 31.27 -10.18 21.16
N GLU A 86 32.21 -10.87 21.80
CA GLU A 86 33.43 -11.38 21.17
C GLU A 86 33.13 -12.27 19.95
N SER A 87 32.20 -13.21 20.09
CA SER A 87 31.77 -14.14 19.02
C SER A 87 31.18 -13.43 17.81
N VAL A 88 30.47 -12.32 18.03
CA VAL A 88 29.91 -11.47 16.96
C VAL A 88 31.01 -10.60 16.35
N ASP A 89 31.82 -9.96 17.20
CA ASP A 89 32.82 -8.99 16.76
C ASP A 89 33.92 -9.63 15.90
N ASP A 90 34.28 -10.88 16.15
CA ASP A 90 35.20 -11.65 15.30
C ASP A 90 34.66 -11.77 13.87
N ILE A 91 33.37 -12.08 13.72
CA ILE A 91 32.73 -12.18 12.40
C ILE A 91 32.59 -10.80 11.74
N LEU A 92 32.18 -9.76 12.50
CA LEU A 92 32.10 -8.39 11.98
C LEU A 92 33.45 -7.86 11.48
N ASN A 93 34.51 -8.16 12.21
CA ASN A 93 35.90 -7.79 11.80
C ASN A 93 36.30 -8.52 10.51
N ASP A 94 36.08 -9.83 10.44
CA ASP A 94 36.43 -10.65 9.28
C ASP A 94 35.62 -10.27 8.01
N LEU A 95 34.41 -9.81 8.17
CA LEU A 95 33.56 -9.29 7.09
C LEU A 95 33.81 -7.81 6.80
N HIS A 96 34.80 -7.18 7.48
CA HIS A 96 35.10 -5.77 7.32
C HIS A 96 33.90 -4.85 7.43
N VAL A 97 33.03 -5.11 8.43
CA VAL A 97 31.80 -4.32 8.64
C VAL A 97 32.13 -2.86 8.88
N THR A 98 31.54 -1.98 8.10
CA THR A 98 31.74 -0.53 8.15
C THR A 98 30.72 0.20 8.99
N SER A 99 29.53 -0.41 9.18
CA SER A 99 28.48 0.12 10.06
C SER A 99 27.61 -1.00 10.63
N LEU A 100 27.11 -0.77 11.84
CA LEU A 100 26.14 -1.61 12.55
C LEU A 100 25.11 -0.66 13.17
N GLU A 101 23.91 -0.60 12.63
CA GLU A 101 22.89 0.38 13.02
C GLU A 101 21.56 -0.30 13.32
N ARG A 102 20.80 0.21 14.29
CA ARG A 102 19.42 -0.22 14.47
C ARG A 102 18.63 0.10 13.20
N VAL A 103 17.86 -0.87 12.71
CA VAL A 103 16.89 -0.64 11.62
C VAL A 103 15.88 0.40 12.04
N PHE A 104 15.34 0.23 13.24
CA PHE A 104 14.39 1.16 13.85
C PHE A 104 15.09 1.92 14.97
N PRO A 105 15.45 3.20 14.75
CA PRO A 105 16.09 4.02 15.75
C PRO A 105 15.32 4.09 17.08
N GLU A 106 15.96 4.62 18.12
CA GLU A 106 15.32 4.78 19.41
C GLU A 106 14.11 5.75 19.28
N ALA A 107 12.94 5.29 19.66
CA ALA A 107 11.67 5.91 19.30
C ALA A 107 11.08 6.80 20.42
N GLY A 108 11.90 7.33 21.33
CA GLY A 108 11.46 8.24 22.37
C GLY A 108 10.26 7.68 23.17
N GLU A 109 9.14 8.38 23.19
CA GLU A 109 7.91 7.93 23.87
C GLU A 109 7.35 6.61 23.33
N HIS A 110 7.69 6.24 22.11
CA HIS A 110 7.25 4.99 21.46
C HIS A 110 8.21 3.82 21.67
N GLU A 111 9.34 4.03 22.39
CA GLU A 111 10.35 2.98 22.55
C GLU A 111 9.81 1.76 23.30
N ALA A 112 8.96 1.95 24.31
CA ALA A 112 8.36 0.83 25.06
C ALA A 112 7.56 -0.10 24.15
N ARG A 113 6.74 0.44 23.24
CA ARG A 113 5.97 -0.37 22.27
C ARG A 113 6.85 -0.96 21.17
N THR A 114 7.90 -0.24 20.74
CA THR A 114 8.91 -0.72 19.80
C THR A 114 9.61 -1.97 20.35
N ARG A 115 9.98 -1.95 21.65
CA ARG A 115 10.57 -3.09 22.34
C ARG A 115 9.60 -4.24 22.52
N ALA A 116 8.37 -3.96 22.90
CA ALA A 116 7.33 -4.98 23.04
C ALA A 116 7.07 -5.73 21.72
N ALA A 117 7.19 -5.05 20.58
CA ALA A 117 7.09 -5.64 19.24
C ALA A 117 8.41 -6.32 18.77
N GLY A 118 9.50 -6.24 19.54
CA GLY A 118 10.80 -6.81 19.20
C GLY A 118 11.53 -6.10 18.05
N LEU A 119 11.06 -4.93 17.61
CA LEU A 119 11.63 -4.16 16.51
C LEU A 119 13.02 -3.58 16.85
N HIS A 120 13.29 -3.29 18.11
CA HIS A 120 14.59 -2.80 18.61
C HIS A 120 15.76 -3.79 18.39
N ARG A 121 15.45 -5.03 18.06
CA ARG A 121 16.43 -6.11 17.85
C ARG A 121 16.94 -6.22 16.42
N TRP A 122 16.33 -5.49 15.47
CA TRP A 122 16.72 -5.48 14.08
C TRP A 122 17.83 -4.47 13.82
N TYR A 123 18.90 -4.93 13.19
CA TYR A 123 20.07 -4.13 12.83
C TYR A 123 20.41 -4.31 11.35
N VAL A 124 20.92 -3.26 10.73
CA VAL A 124 21.52 -3.30 9.39
C VAL A 124 23.04 -3.25 9.51
N LEU A 125 23.69 -4.17 8.82
CA LEU A 125 25.15 -4.24 8.67
C LEU A 125 25.51 -3.66 7.32
N GLY A 126 26.46 -2.73 7.30
CA GLY A 126 27.08 -2.21 6.08
C GLY A 126 28.49 -2.75 5.90
N PHE A 127 28.86 -3.12 4.68
CA PHE A 127 30.20 -3.55 4.29
C PHE A 127 30.48 -3.18 2.83
N ALA A 128 31.68 -3.51 2.33
CA ALA A 128 32.05 -3.23 0.96
C ALA A 128 31.10 -3.90 -0.04
N SER A 129 30.77 -3.23 -1.15
CA SER A 129 29.79 -3.70 -2.13
C SER A 129 30.22 -4.96 -2.90
N GLU A 130 31.51 -5.27 -2.91
CA GLU A 130 32.10 -6.47 -3.49
C GLU A 130 32.10 -7.69 -2.57
N GLU A 131 31.64 -7.54 -1.31
CA GLU A 131 31.52 -8.68 -0.38
C GLU A 131 30.47 -9.68 -0.89
N ASP A 132 30.81 -10.97 -0.74
CA ASP A 132 29.91 -12.07 -1.08
C ASP A 132 28.81 -12.17 -0.02
N LEU A 133 27.61 -11.71 -0.36
CA LEU A 133 26.46 -11.64 0.55
C LEU A 133 26.03 -13.02 1.09
N ASP A 134 26.11 -14.06 0.27
CA ASP A 134 25.70 -15.42 0.69
C ASP A 134 26.67 -15.95 1.74
N LYS A 135 27.96 -15.81 1.53
CA LYS A 135 28.96 -16.20 2.55
C LYS A 135 28.86 -15.37 3.82
N ALA A 136 28.60 -14.05 3.68
CA ALA A 136 28.42 -13.19 4.84
C ALA A 136 27.18 -13.63 5.63
N ALA A 137 26.07 -13.94 4.96
CA ALA A 137 24.85 -14.42 5.59
C ALA A 137 25.05 -15.77 6.30
N GLU A 138 25.75 -16.73 5.67
CA GLU A 138 26.09 -18.02 6.27
C GLU A 138 26.93 -17.87 7.56
N ARG A 139 27.94 -17.00 7.53
CA ARG A 139 28.81 -16.72 8.69
C ARG A 139 28.01 -16.07 9.83
N LEU A 140 27.18 -15.08 9.53
CA LEU A 140 26.33 -14.42 10.51
C LEU A 140 25.28 -15.40 11.10
N ALA A 141 24.71 -16.27 10.28
CA ALA A 141 23.76 -17.28 10.74
C ALA A 141 24.41 -18.33 11.67
N GLY A 142 25.73 -18.53 11.58
CA GLY A 142 26.52 -19.38 12.47
C GLY A 142 26.66 -18.82 13.90
N VAL A 143 26.40 -17.53 14.11
CA VAL A 143 26.52 -16.88 15.43
C VAL A 143 25.30 -17.17 16.29
N ALA A 144 25.50 -17.54 17.56
CA ALA A 144 24.42 -17.92 18.47
C ALA A 144 23.49 -16.74 18.77
N GLU A 145 24.05 -15.56 18.96
CA GLU A 145 23.37 -14.31 19.32
C GLU A 145 22.54 -13.69 18.17
N ILE A 146 22.73 -14.18 16.94
CA ILE A 146 21.92 -13.77 15.79
C ILE A 146 20.80 -14.79 15.59
N SER A 147 19.56 -14.31 15.65
CA SER A 147 18.37 -15.14 15.51
C SER A 147 17.85 -15.23 14.09
N LYS A 148 18.05 -14.17 13.26
CA LYS A 148 17.66 -14.11 11.84
C LYS A 148 18.67 -13.31 11.03
N VAL A 149 18.83 -13.69 9.75
CA VAL A 149 19.56 -12.96 8.72
C VAL A 149 18.63 -12.79 7.52
N GLN A 150 18.47 -11.57 7.04
CA GLN A 150 17.58 -11.24 5.92
C GLN A 150 18.34 -10.38 4.91
N PHE A 151 18.27 -10.75 3.63
CA PHE A 151 18.77 -9.91 2.56
C PHE A 151 17.79 -8.75 2.33
N ARG A 152 18.33 -7.59 1.93
CA ARG A 152 17.52 -6.41 1.56
C ARG A 152 16.98 -6.59 0.14
N THR A 153 15.85 -7.27 0.00
CA THR A 153 15.20 -7.47 -1.29
C THR A 153 14.62 -6.16 -1.81
N ARG A 154 14.85 -5.85 -3.09
CA ARG A 154 14.27 -4.67 -3.74
C ARG A 154 12.77 -4.79 -3.86
N LEU A 155 12.10 -3.66 -3.72
CA LEU A 155 10.68 -3.51 -3.96
C LEU A 155 10.45 -2.83 -5.31
N TYR A 156 9.35 -3.16 -5.94
CA TYR A 156 8.99 -2.61 -7.23
C TYR A 156 7.69 -1.83 -7.14
N ARG A 157 7.63 -0.71 -7.86
CA ARG A 157 6.36 -0.05 -8.13
C ARG A 157 5.45 -1.05 -8.86
N ALA A 158 4.14 -1.00 -8.59
CA ALA A 158 3.21 -1.96 -9.18
C ALA A 158 3.04 -1.83 -10.70
N SER A 159 3.67 -0.85 -11.38
CA SER A 159 3.65 -0.71 -12.85
C SER A 159 4.78 0.18 -13.37
N ASP A 160 5.10 0.04 -14.67
CA ASP A 160 5.78 1.08 -15.46
C ASP A 160 4.80 2.25 -15.60
N CYS A 161 4.88 3.22 -14.69
CA CYS A 161 3.91 4.30 -14.51
C CYS A 161 3.97 5.28 -15.67
N LYS A 162 3.31 4.93 -16.78
CA LYS A 162 3.15 5.86 -17.89
C LYS A 162 2.14 6.92 -17.51
N THR A 163 2.58 8.18 -17.53
CA THR A 163 1.78 9.35 -17.24
C THR A 163 1.29 9.98 -18.53
N TYR A 164 0.02 10.35 -18.56
CA TYR A 164 -0.59 11.09 -19.67
C TYR A 164 -1.05 12.45 -19.15
N PRO A 165 -0.34 13.55 -19.46
CA PRO A 165 -0.69 14.89 -19.03
C PRO A 165 -2.12 15.27 -19.43
N PHE A 166 -2.91 15.80 -18.51
CA PHE A 166 -4.24 16.32 -18.80
C PHE A 166 -4.11 17.65 -19.53
N GLN A 167 -4.72 17.71 -20.70
CA GLN A 167 -4.84 18.95 -21.45
C GLN A 167 -6.28 19.43 -21.39
N ALA A 168 -6.52 20.54 -20.70
CA ALA A 168 -7.80 21.21 -20.75
C ALA A 168 -8.09 21.58 -22.21
N THR A 169 -9.17 21.06 -22.79
CA THR A 169 -9.59 21.44 -24.13
C THR A 169 -9.94 22.94 -24.10
N ALA A 170 -9.40 23.72 -25.03
CA ALA A 170 -9.58 25.19 -25.13
C ALA A 170 -11.04 25.62 -25.32
N ASN A 171 -11.95 24.70 -25.54
CA ASN A 171 -13.38 24.92 -25.52
C ASN A 171 -13.89 24.56 -24.13
N GLY A 172 -13.94 25.54 -23.22
CA GLY A 172 -14.55 25.43 -21.92
C GLY A 172 -15.99 24.89 -21.97
N GLN A 173 -16.14 23.62 -22.19
CA GLN A 173 -17.39 22.93 -21.92
C GLN A 173 -17.46 22.70 -20.42
N THR A 174 -17.86 23.75 -19.69
CA THR A 174 -18.56 23.60 -18.43
C THR A 174 -19.84 22.84 -18.74
N ARG A 175 -19.76 21.52 -18.86
CA ARG A 175 -20.94 20.69 -18.87
C ARG A 175 -21.43 20.60 -17.43
N ALA A 176 -22.42 21.41 -17.12
CA ALA A 176 -23.20 21.36 -15.90
C ALA A 176 -24.03 20.06 -15.84
N LEU A 177 -23.39 18.94 -15.56
CA LEU A 177 -24.04 17.62 -15.35
C LEU A 177 -23.33 16.78 -14.28
N VAL A 178 -22.46 17.37 -13.48
CA VAL A 178 -21.95 16.71 -12.29
C VAL A 178 -22.94 17.03 -11.17
N THR A 179 -23.60 16.02 -10.64
CA THR A 179 -24.58 16.16 -9.53
C THR A 179 -23.89 16.33 -8.17
N ALA A 180 -22.56 16.46 -8.13
CA ALA A 180 -21.82 16.80 -6.94
C ALA A 180 -21.79 18.31 -6.74
N ASP A 181 -21.97 18.77 -5.51
CA ASP A 181 -22.00 20.19 -5.13
C ASP A 181 -20.59 20.84 -5.12
N PHE A 182 -19.56 20.18 -5.70
CA PHE A 182 -18.18 20.66 -5.75
C PHE A 182 -17.87 21.42 -7.06
N ASN A 183 -17.01 22.42 -6.98
CA ASN A 183 -16.73 23.36 -8.07
C ASN A 183 -15.39 23.08 -8.80
N ASP A 184 -14.80 21.91 -8.58
CA ASP A 184 -13.51 21.52 -9.17
C ASP A 184 -13.66 21.25 -10.67
N PRO A 185 -12.94 22.00 -11.54
CA PRO A 185 -13.25 22.05 -12.97
C PRO A 185 -13.01 20.73 -13.71
N ASN A 186 -12.17 19.85 -13.18
CA ASN A 186 -11.84 18.59 -13.81
C ASN A 186 -12.63 17.38 -13.26
N LEU A 187 -13.51 17.58 -12.26
CA LEU A 187 -14.33 16.50 -11.69
C LEU A 187 -15.12 15.74 -12.77
N PHE A 188 -15.59 16.42 -13.81
CA PHE A 188 -16.25 15.80 -14.94
C PHE A 188 -15.45 14.66 -15.60
N TRP A 189 -14.11 14.76 -15.61
CA TRP A 189 -13.21 13.78 -16.22
C TRP A 189 -12.80 12.65 -15.25
N GLN A 190 -13.25 12.74 -14.00
CA GLN A 190 -13.01 11.72 -12.97
C GLN A 190 -14.16 10.71 -12.98
N TRP A 191 -14.27 9.91 -14.08
CA TRP A 191 -15.29 8.88 -14.25
C TRP A 191 -15.29 7.88 -13.08
N HIS A 192 -14.16 7.71 -12.43
CA HIS A 192 -13.98 6.80 -11.29
C HIS A 192 -14.73 7.26 -10.04
N TYR A 193 -15.19 8.52 -9.98
CA TYR A 193 -16.04 9.07 -8.92
C TYR A 193 -17.51 9.13 -9.33
N ILE A 194 -17.76 9.50 -10.59
CA ILE A 194 -19.12 9.65 -11.15
C ILE A 194 -19.09 9.19 -12.60
N ASN A 195 -19.62 8.02 -12.88
CA ASN A 195 -19.70 7.47 -14.23
C ASN A 195 -21.14 7.45 -14.76
N ASN A 196 -21.47 8.41 -15.59
CA ASN A 196 -22.79 8.50 -16.26
C ASN A 196 -22.77 7.88 -17.67
N ALA A 197 -21.87 6.94 -17.98
CA ALA A 197 -21.63 6.39 -19.31
C ALA A 197 -21.21 7.45 -20.34
N ASP A 198 -20.36 8.40 -19.95
CA ASP A 198 -19.92 9.47 -20.83
C ASP A 198 -18.96 8.93 -21.91
N GLN A 199 -19.39 9.00 -23.16
CA GLN A 199 -18.60 8.55 -24.32
C GLN A 199 -17.36 9.41 -24.57
N ALA A 200 -17.26 10.60 -23.98
CA ALA A 200 -16.04 11.40 -24.02
C ALA A 200 -14.89 10.80 -23.18
N VAL A 201 -15.24 9.97 -22.19
CA VAL A 201 -14.27 9.18 -21.40
C VAL A 201 -13.90 7.89 -22.16
N ALA A 202 -14.92 7.10 -22.52
CA ALA A 202 -14.77 5.90 -23.35
C ALA A 202 -16.11 5.55 -23.98
N THR A 203 -16.13 5.12 -25.26
CA THR A 203 -17.37 4.72 -25.94
C THR A 203 -18.01 3.47 -25.33
N THR A 204 -17.26 2.69 -24.56
CA THR A 204 -17.71 1.52 -23.81
C THR A 204 -17.99 1.82 -22.34
N SER A 205 -17.95 3.10 -21.94
CA SER A 205 -18.23 3.51 -20.56
C SER A 205 -19.63 3.07 -20.13
N VAL A 206 -19.75 2.55 -18.91
CA VAL A 206 -21.00 2.01 -18.34
C VAL A 206 -21.35 2.80 -17.09
N ALA A 207 -22.58 3.31 -17.03
CA ALA A 207 -23.06 4.05 -15.87
C ALA A 207 -22.97 3.23 -14.57
N GLY A 208 -22.48 3.86 -13.51
CA GLY A 208 -22.22 3.23 -12.20
C GLY A 208 -20.94 2.40 -12.15
N ALA A 209 -20.10 2.42 -13.18
CA ALA A 209 -18.73 1.89 -13.10
C ALA A 209 -17.84 2.89 -12.36
N ASP A 210 -18.13 3.15 -11.08
CA ASP A 210 -17.47 4.11 -10.20
C ASP A 210 -17.54 3.65 -8.74
N ILE A 211 -17.15 4.48 -7.80
CA ILE A 211 -17.15 4.18 -6.36
C ILE A 211 -18.34 4.80 -5.61
N ASN A 212 -19.33 5.35 -6.30
CA ASN A 212 -20.52 5.99 -5.71
C ASN A 212 -20.21 7.05 -4.63
N VAL A 213 -19.12 7.81 -4.82
CA VAL A 213 -18.66 8.76 -3.80
C VAL A 213 -19.49 10.04 -3.73
N ALA A 214 -20.18 10.41 -4.81
CA ALA A 214 -20.99 11.63 -4.85
C ALA A 214 -22.12 11.62 -3.80
N ASP A 215 -22.71 10.47 -3.53
CA ASP A 215 -23.72 10.31 -2.49
C ASP A 215 -23.09 10.28 -1.08
N ALA A 216 -21.90 9.71 -0.93
CA ALA A 216 -21.13 9.73 0.32
C ALA A 216 -20.74 11.16 0.72
N TRP A 217 -20.37 12.03 -0.23
CA TRP A 217 -20.02 13.44 0.03
C TRP A 217 -21.17 14.27 0.60
N LYS A 218 -22.42 13.81 0.47
CA LYS A 218 -23.58 14.44 1.15
C LYS A 218 -23.62 14.14 2.65
N LEU A 219 -22.88 13.12 3.11
CA LEU A 219 -22.80 12.70 4.51
C LEU A 219 -21.53 13.22 5.19
N THR A 220 -20.39 13.04 4.54
CA THR A 220 -19.07 13.55 4.96
C THR A 220 -18.16 13.66 3.75
N ALA A 221 -17.19 14.55 3.78
CA ALA A 221 -16.17 14.67 2.74
C ALA A 221 -14.74 14.46 3.30
N GLY A 222 -14.60 14.20 4.59
CA GLY A 222 -13.33 13.98 5.27
C GLY A 222 -13.32 14.48 6.70
N ASN A 223 -12.23 14.17 7.43
CA ASN A 223 -11.96 14.68 8.78
C ASN A 223 -10.44 14.75 8.98
N PRO A 224 -9.86 15.89 9.42
CA PRO A 224 -8.43 16.06 9.59
C PRO A 224 -7.79 15.18 10.68
N GLU A 225 -8.57 14.53 11.54
CA GLU A 225 -8.08 13.56 12.50
C GLU A 225 -7.74 12.20 11.87
N VAL A 226 -8.22 11.97 10.64
CA VAL A 226 -7.86 10.77 9.86
C VAL A 226 -6.60 11.05 9.05
N ILE A 227 -5.51 10.34 9.35
CA ILE A 227 -4.23 10.47 8.67
C ILE A 227 -4.01 9.23 7.79
N VAL A 228 -3.79 9.47 6.49
CA VAL A 228 -3.44 8.44 5.50
C VAL A 228 -1.96 8.58 5.17
N ALA A 229 -1.16 7.57 5.50
CA ALA A 229 0.23 7.52 5.10
C ALA A 229 0.36 7.00 3.66
N ILE A 230 0.91 7.84 2.80
CA ILE A 230 1.24 7.51 1.41
C ILE A 230 2.66 6.95 1.38
N VAL A 231 2.77 5.62 1.36
CA VAL A 231 4.05 4.92 1.30
C VAL A 231 4.35 4.65 -0.17
N ASP A 232 5.11 5.55 -0.82
CA ASP A 232 5.23 5.59 -2.29
C ASP A 232 6.46 6.42 -2.73
N GLU A 233 6.43 6.99 -3.95
CA GLU A 233 7.25 8.14 -4.31
C GLU A 233 6.91 9.37 -3.46
N GLY A 234 7.76 10.37 -3.47
CA GLY A 234 7.52 11.62 -2.77
C GLY A 234 6.26 12.35 -3.27
N VAL A 235 5.43 12.78 -2.33
CA VAL A 235 4.27 13.61 -2.63
C VAL A 235 4.71 15.06 -2.79
N LYS A 236 4.33 15.70 -3.90
CA LYS A 236 4.52 17.16 -4.11
C LYS A 236 3.63 17.94 -3.14
N TYR A 237 4.08 18.08 -1.90
CA TYR A 237 3.30 18.71 -0.82
C TYR A 237 3.02 20.20 -1.08
N THR A 238 3.71 20.82 -2.05
CA THR A 238 3.44 22.20 -2.50
C THR A 238 2.42 22.29 -3.63
N HIS A 239 1.90 21.14 -4.11
CA HIS A 239 0.88 21.12 -5.15
C HIS A 239 -0.37 21.88 -4.69
N PRO A 240 -0.89 22.85 -5.47
CA PRO A 240 -1.98 23.72 -5.01
C PRO A 240 -3.25 22.94 -4.61
N ASP A 241 -3.46 21.76 -5.20
CA ASP A 241 -4.60 20.89 -4.94
C ASP A 241 -4.35 19.83 -3.83
N LEU A 242 -3.17 19.85 -3.20
CA LEU A 242 -2.81 18.94 -2.10
C LEU A 242 -2.42 19.66 -0.82
N ALA A 243 -1.80 20.83 -0.93
CA ALA A 243 -1.10 21.50 0.17
C ALA A 243 -1.96 21.67 1.43
N ALA A 244 -3.26 21.97 1.31
CA ALA A 244 -4.15 22.17 2.45
C ALA A 244 -4.50 20.86 3.19
N ASN A 245 -4.38 19.71 2.52
CA ASN A 245 -4.64 18.40 3.10
C ASN A 245 -3.35 17.64 3.49
N MET A 246 -2.18 18.25 3.30
CA MET A 246 -0.95 17.62 3.79
C MET A 246 -0.91 17.59 5.32
N TRP A 247 -0.48 16.45 5.85
CA TRP A 247 -0.14 16.34 7.26
C TRP A 247 1.04 17.25 7.62
N ILE A 248 0.97 17.86 8.78
CA ILE A 248 2.05 18.69 9.33
C ILE A 248 2.49 18.03 10.62
N ASN A 249 3.76 17.63 10.70
CA ASN A 249 4.33 17.04 11.89
C ASN A 249 4.30 18.07 13.05
N PRO A 250 3.56 17.81 14.14
CA PRO A 250 3.53 18.72 15.28
C PRO A 250 4.84 18.74 16.06
N ASN A 251 5.66 17.68 15.93
CA ASN A 251 6.90 17.51 16.67
C ASN A 251 8.02 16.94 15.78
N PRO A 252 8.59 17.74 14.84
CA PRO A 252 9.67 17.27 13.99
C PRO A 252 10.85 16.72 14.80
N SER A 253 11.39 15.57 14.39
CA SER A 253 12.39 14.85 15.17
C SER A 253 13.82 15.24 14.82
N PRO A 254 14.73 15.37 15.81
CA PRO A 254 16.16 15.52 15.57
C PRO A 254 16.76 14.37 14.75
N GLU A 255 16.20 13.17 14.82
CA GLU A 255 16.58 12.02 14.00
C GLU A 255 16.45 12.36 12.50
N TYR A 256 15.38 13.04 12.12
CA TYR A 256 15.12 13.52 10.77
C TYR A 256 15.57 14.97 10.57
N LYS A 257 16.56 15.42 11.35
CA LYS A 257 17.15 16.77 11.28
C LYS A 257 16.09 17.89 11.45
N ASN A 258 14.97 17.60 12.10
CA ASN A 258 13.79 18.46 12.23
C ASN A 258 13.21 18.91 10.86
N GLN A 259 13.33 18.09 9.83
CA GLN A 259 12.90 18.40 8.46
C GLN A 259 11.75 17.49 7.97
N ASP A 260 11.26 16.62 8.83
CA ASP A 260 10.15 15.70 8.57
C ASP A 260 8.77 16.37 8.72
N ILE A 261 8.59 17.53 8.11
CA ILE A 261 7.40 18.38 8.27
C ILE A 261 6.14 17.72 7.69
N HIS A 262 6.25 17.07 6.52
CA HIS A 262 5.14 16.39 5.84
C HIS A 262 5.37 14.88 5.72
N GLY A 263 6.36 14.36 6.44
CA GLY A 263 6.87 13.02 6.36
C GLY A 263 8.37 12.99 6.03
N TRP A 264 8.89 11.86 5.54
CA TRP A 264 10.33 11.67 5.31
C TRP A 264 10.62 10.85 4.05
N ASN A 265 11.77 11.11 3.41
CA ASN A 265 12.31 10.31 2.31
C ASN A 265 13.26 9.26 2.87
N PHE A 266 12.74 8.04 3.07
CA PHE A 266 13.49 6.90 3.61
C PHE A 266 14.46 6.28 2.58
N ALA A 267 14.21 6.48 1.27
CA ALA A 267 15.09 5.98 0.21
C ALA A 267 16.41 6.78 0.14
N ALA A 268 16.35 8.09 0.32
CA ALA A 268 17.51 8.98 0.25
C ALA A 268 17.97 9.48 1.63
N ASP A 269 17.32 9.08 2.72
CA ASP A 269 17.52 9.56 4.08
C ASP A 269 17.58 11.11 4.16
N GLY A 270 16.49 11.73 3.72
CA GLY A 270 16.39 13.18 3.59
C GLY A 270 14.97 13.73 3.55
N PRO A 271 14.81 15.05 3.35
CA PRO A 271 13.51 15.65 3.13
C PRO A 271 12.81 15.02 1.92
N ILE A 272 11.46 15.05 1.93
CA ILE A 272 10.66 14.60 0.80
C ILE A 272 11.09 15.34 -0.46
N SER A 273 11.26 14.60 -1.54
CA SER A 273 11.62 15.09 -2.85
C SER A 273 10.69 14.53 -3.93
N TRP A 274 10.50 15.30 -4.97
CA TRP A 274 9.79 14.92 -6.19
C TRP A 274 10.50 15.57 -7.38
N GLY A 275 10.32 15.03 -8.56
CA GLY A 275 10.95 15.59 -9.75
C GLY A 275 12.43 15.26 -9.90
N GLN A 276 12.95 14.29 -9.16
CA GLN A 276 14.26 13.72 -9.39
C GLN A 276 14.26 12.92 -10.70
N LYS A 277 15.42 12.81 -11.34
CA LYS A 277 15.53 11.93 -12.51
C LYS A 277 15.15 10.51 -12.11
N GLY A 278 14.17 9.92 -12.78
CA GLY A 278 13.62 8.60 -12.45
C GLY A 278 12.29 8.63 -11.68
N ASP A 279 11.91 9.78 -11.08
CA ASP A 279 10.58 9.94 -10.52
C ASP A 279 9.53 10.01 -11.63
N SER A 280 8.35 9.45 -11.36
CA SER A 280 7.20 9.44 -12.28
C SER A 280 6.04 10.34 -11.83
N GLY A 281 6.10 10.85 -10.58
CA GLY A 281 4.99 11.55 -9.93
C GLY A 281 3.92 10.61 -9.37
N HIS A 282 4.22 9.32 -9.28
CA HIS A 282 3.28 8.28 -8.86
C HIS A 282 2.72 8.55 -7.45
N GLY A 283 3.54 8.85 -6.46
CA GLY A 283 3.09 9.16 -5.10
C GLY A 283 2.19 10.40 -5.03
N THR A 284 2.45 11.42 -5.88
CA THR A 284 1.58 12.60 -5.99
C THR A 284 0.23 12.24 -6.59
N HIS A 285 0.20 11.36 -7.60
CA HIS A 285 -1.04 10.89 -8.23
C HIS A 285 -1.89 10.07 -7.25
N VAL A 286 -1.27 9.16 -6.52
CA VAL A 286 -1.90 8.36 -5.46
C VAL A 286 -2.48 9.28 -4.36
N ALA A 287 -1.70 10.25 -3.90
CA ALA A 287 -2.12 11.21 -2.88
C ALA A 287 -3.36 12.01 -3.32
N GLY A 288 -3.40 12.47 -4.57
CA GLY A 288 -4.53 13.21 -5.12
C GLY A 288 -5.80 12.38 -5.20
N THR A 289 -5.70 11.11 -5.54
CA THR A 289 -6.85 10.18 -5.53
C THR A 289 -7.42 10.02 -4.12
N VAL A 290 -6.56 9.92 -3.09
CA VAL A 290 -7.03 9.85 -1.70
C VAL A 290 -7.70 11.15 -1.28
N ALA A 291 -7.03 12.31 -1.45
CA ALA A 291 -7.47 13.56 -0.84
C ALA A 291 -6.95 14.84 -1.52
N ALA A 292 -7.02 14.95 -2.86
CA ALA A 292 -6.98 16.27 -3.48
C ALA A 292 -8.09 17.13 -2.87
N VAL A 293 -7.84 18.44 -2.73
CA VAL A 293 -8.74 19.35 -1.99
C VAL A 293 -10.01 19.59 -2.79
N ASN A 294 -11.14 19.10 -2.32
CA ASN A 294 -12.42 19.29 -3.00
C ASN A 294 -12.95 20.72 -2.82
N ASN A 295 -13.76 21.17 -3.76
CA ASN A 295 -14.49 22.44 -3.72
C ASN A 295 -13.58 23.68 -3.53
N ASN A 296 -12.39 23.65 -4.08
CA ASN A 296 -11.42 24.74 -4.03
C ASN A 296 -11.35 25.57 -5.34
N GLY A 297 -12.14 25.18 -6.35
CA GLY A 297 -12.25 25.87 -7.64
C GLY A 297 -11.12 25.60 -8.61
N ILE A 298 -10.23 24.63 -8.31
CA ILE A 298 -9.12 24.25 -9.19
C ILE A 298 -9.07 22.73 -9.33
N GLY A 299 -8.43 22.25 -10.38
CA GLY A 299 -7.98 20.87 -10.57
C GLY A 299 -9.05 19.80 -10.42
N VAL A 300 -8.81 18.86 -9.53
CA VAL A 300 -9.51 17.58 -9.36
C VAL A 300 -10.03 17.41 -7.93
N CYS A 301 -10.99 16.49 -7.75
CA CYS A 301 -11.39 16.04 -6.42
C CYS A 301 -10.54 14.85 -5.96
N GLY A 302 -10.39 14.68 -4.63
CA GLY A 302 -9.99 13.46 -3.96
C GLY A 302 -11.16 12.79 -3.25
N VAL A 303 -11.10 11.48 -2.99
CA VAL A 303 -12.19 10.75 -2.33
C VAL A 303 -12.55 11.38 -0.98
N ALA A 304 -11.55 11.72 -0.16
CA ALA A 304 -11.70 12.28 1.19
C ALA A 304 -11.08 13.71 1.30
N GLY A 305 -11.22 14.51 0.22
CA GLY A 305 -10.57 15.83 0.07
C GLY A 305 -11.17 16.97 0.87
N GLY A 306 -12.27 16.74 1.60
CA GLY A 306 -12.99 17.77 2.38
C GLY A 306 -13.95 18.61 1.53
N THR A 307 -14.29 19.81 2.03
CA THR A 307 -15.23 20.74 1.38
C THR A 307 -14.58 22.07 1.01
N GLY A 308 -13.26 22.12 0.92
CA GLY A 308 -12.49 23.36 0.71
C GLY A 308 -12.30 24.22 1.97
N LYS A 309 -12.67 23.71 3.15
CA LYS A 309 -12.60 24.41 4.44
C LYS A 309 -11.47 23.90 5.34
N GLY A 310 -10.54 23.09 4.81
CA GLY A 310 -9.46 22.45 5.58
C GLY A 310 -9.93 21.22 6.37
N ASP A 311 -11.07 20.68 6.02
CA ASP A 311 -11.77 19.56 6.65
C ASP A 311 -11.52 18.21 5.94
N GLY A 312 -10.63 18.15 4.96
CA GLY A 312 -10.15 16.91 4.36
C GLY A 312 -9.26 16.10 5.29
N VAL A 313 -9.11 14.80 4.99
CA VAL A 313 -8.15 13.94 5.69
C VAL A 313 -6.72 14.42 5.47
N ARG A 314 -5.78 13.98 6.30
CA ARG A 314 -4.38 14.38 6.21
C ARG A 314 -3.53 13.35 5.49
N LEU A 315 -2.71 13.81 4.55
CA LEU A 315 -1.79 13.00 3.76
C LEU A 315 -0.37 13.10 4.33
N MET A 316 0.17 11.99 4.83
CA MET A 316 1.55 11.89 5.30
C MET A 316 2.40 11.23 4.21
N SER A 317 3.46 11.89 3.73
CA SER A 317 4.34 11.33 2.71
C SER A 317 5.45 10.49 3.33
N CYS A 318 5.40 9.19 3.15
CA CYS A 318 6.42 8.23 3.58
C CYS A 318 7.17 7.72 2.34
N GLN A 319 8.17 8.48 1.87
CA GLN A 319 8.79 8.24 0.57
C GLN A 319 9.75 7.06 0.62
N ILE A 320 9.49 6.03 -0.21
CA ILE A 320 10.32 4.82 -0.33
C ILE A 320 10.94 4.63 -1.72
N PHE A 321 10.54 5.42 -2.69
CA PHE A 321 11.15 5.52 -4.02
C PHE A 321 11.57 6.96 -4.27
N SER A 322 12.80 7.19 -4.76
CA SER A 322 13.33 8.54 -5.02
C SER A 322 14.28 8.51 -6.21
N GLY A 323 13.86 9.06 -7.34
CA GLY A 323 14.64 9.00 -8.57
C GLY A 323 14.95 7.58 -9.00
N ASP A 324 16.24 7.31 -9.21
CA ASP A 324 16.75 5.97 -9.54
C ASP A 324 16.91 5.05 -8.30
N LEU A 325 16.67 5.55 -7.08
CA LEU A 325 16.70 4.75 -5.86
C LEU A 325 15.41 3.94 -5.73
N THR A 326 15.55 2.63 -5.66
CA THR A 326 14.43 1.71 -5.42
C THR A 326 14.18 1.53 -3.93
N GLY A 327 12.92 1.32 -3.54
CA GLY A 327 12.58 0.83 -2.22
C GLY A 327 13.17 -0.57 -1.98
N ASP A 328 13.36 -0.90 -0.73
CA ASP A 328 13.72 -2.25 -0.28
C ASP A 328 13.08 -2.51 1.11
N ALA A 329 13.25 -3.72 1.61
CA ALA A 329 12.71 -4.15 2.89
C ALA A 329 13.11 -3.22 4.08
N LEU A 330 14.32 -2.68 4.09
CA LEU A 330 14.77 -1.74 5.13
C LEU A 330 14.01 -0.42 5.04
N VAL A 331 13.92 0.13 3.85
CA VAL A 331 13.31 1.44 3.57
C VAL A 331 11.82 1.41 3.86
N SER A 332 11.10 0.38 3.36
CA SER A 332 9.65 0.23 3.58
C SER A 332 9.31 -0.01 5.06
N SER A 333 10.06 -0.86 5.74
CA SER A 333 9.82 -1.15 7.16
C SER A 333 10.02 0.09 8.05
N ARG A 334 11.04 0.91 7.78
CA ARG A 334 11.23 2.21 8.44
C ARG A 334 10.08 3.17 8.19
N ALA A 335 9.61 3.26 6.94
CA ALA A 335 8.47 4.10 6.54
C ALA A 335 7.18 3.69 7.26
N VAL A 336 6.90 2.38 7.31
CA VAL A 336 5.73 1.81 8.01
C VAL A 336 5.76 2.14 9.50
N LYS A 337 6.91 1.95 10.15
CA LYS A 337 7.06 2.28 11.57
C LYS A 337 6.90 3.78 11.83
N TYR A 338 7.50 4.63 10.99
CA TYR A 338 7.34 6.08 11.08
C TYR A 338 5.86 6.48 11.00
N ALA A 339 5.12 5.96 10.01
CA ALA A 339 3.70 6.21 9.87
C ALA A 339 2.90 5.81 11.13
N ALA A 340 3.22 4.65 11.71
CA ALA A 340 2.62 4.15 12.94
C ALA A 340 2.87 5.09 14.14
N ASP A 341 4.10 5.58 14.28
CA ASP A 341 4.52 6.42 15.40
C ASP A 341 4.00 7.86 15.28
N HIS A 342 3.72 8.32 14.05
CA HIS A 342 3.26 9.68 13.78
C HIS A 342 1.75 9.79 13.51
N GLY A 343 0.98 8.79 13.93
CA GLY A 343 -0.48 8.92 14.01
C GLY A 343 -1.25 8.49 12.78
N ALA A 344 -0.63 7.89 11.75
CA ALA A 344 -1.37 7.38 10.61
C ALA A 344 -2.32 6.24 11.02
N SER A 345 -3.56 6.31 10.55
CA SER A 345 -4.60 5.30 10.77
C SER A 345 -4.81 4.38 9.58
N ILE A 346 -4.40 4.82 8.39
CA ILE A 346 -4.46 4.05 7.14
C ILE A 346 -3.07 4.07 6.49
N LEU A 347 -2.60 2.91 6.08
CA LEU A 347 -1.39 2.72 5.28
C LEU A 347 -1.79 2.46 3.83
N GLN A 348 -1.49 3.40 2.95
CA GLN A 348 -1.73 3.32 1.51
C GLN A 348 -0.44 2.88 0.82
N CYS A 349 -0.45 1.69 0.18
CA CYS A 349 0.71 1.05 -0.41
C CYS A 349 0.45 0.62 -1.86
N SER A 350 0.91 1.41 -2.84
CA SER A 350 0.78 1.09 -4.26
C SER A 350 2.06 0.43 -4.82
N TRP A 351 2.57 -0.58 -4.11
CA TRP A 351 3.79 -1.33 -4.40
C TRP A 351 3.72 -2.74 -3.82
N GLY A 352 4.67 -3.59 -4.19
CA GLY A 352 4.75 -4.94 -3.63
C GLY A 352 5.86 -5.78 -4.24
N ILE A 353 5.86 -7.04 -3.87
CA ILE A 353 6.65 -8.11 -4.46
C ILE A 353 5.77 -8.77 -5.51
N LYS A 354 6.32 -9.02 -6.70
CA LYS A 354 5.57 -9.62 -7.83
C LYS A 354 4.86 -10.90 -7.43
N ALA A 355 3.64 -11.07 -7.96
CA ALA A 355 2.86 -12.28 -7.75
C ALA A 355 3.63 -13.53 -8.19
N GLY A 356 3.54 -14.60 -7.38
CA GLY A 356 4.23 -15.87 -7.63
C GLY A 356 5.60 -16.02 -6.95
N ILE A 357 6.23 -14.93 -6.46
CA ILE A 357 7.45 -15.02 -5.65
C ILE A 357 7.11 -15.56 -4.26
N TYR A 358 6.13 -14.98 -3.59
CA TYR A 358 5.54 -15.55 -2.38
C TYR A 358 4.15 -16.10 -2.72
N THR A 359 3.90 -17.35 -2.34
CA THR A 359 2.67 -18.07 -2.68
C THR A 359 1.81 -18.40 -1.46
N SER A 360 2.25 -18.02 -0.26
CA SER A 360 1.50 -18.24 0.99
C SER A 360 1.91 -17.25 2.08
N ASP A 361 1.00 -17.01 3.02
CA ASP A 361 1.26 -16.19 4.23
C ASP A 361 2.48 -16.71 5.00
N ASN A 362 2.61 -18.04 5.13
CA ASN A 362 3.73 -18.64 5.84
C ASN A 362 5.07 -18.36 5.16
N MET A 363 5.09 -18.34 3.83
CA MET A 363 6.29 -17.98 3.06
C MET A 363 6.64 -16.51 3.28
N PHE A 364 5.67 -15.59 3.19
CA PHE A 364 5.89 -14.17 3.49
C PHE A 364 6.43 -13.94 4.90
N ILE A 365 5.78 -14.51 5.93
CA ILE A 365 6.21 -14.38 7.34
C ILE A 365 7.64 -14.89 7.55
N LYS A 366 8.00 -16.01 6.89
CA LYS A 366 9.32 -16.63 7.06
C LYS A 366 10.41 -15.90 6.29
N GLN A 367 10.12 -15.42 5.08
CA GLN A 367 11.12 -14.85 4.19
C GLN A 367 11.24 -13.33 4.28
N SER A 368 10.21 -12.64 4.78
CA SER A 368 10.23 -11.20 5.05
C SER A 368 9.80 -10.88 6.48
N PRO A 369 10.46 -11.47 7.51
CA PRO A 369 10.00 -11.34 8.89
C PRO A 369 10.09 -9.92 9.43
N MET A 370 11.04 -9.10 8.98
CA MET A 370 11.15 -7.70 9.40
C MET A 370 9.98 -6.86 8.85
N ASP A 371 9.66 -7.02 7.56
CA ASP A 371 8.52 -6.34 6.94
C ASP A 371 7.20 -6.75 7.59
N TYR A 372 7.03 -8.05 7.84
CA TYR A 372 5.88 -8.58 8.55
C TYR A 372 5.74 -7.95 9.95
N GLU A 373 6.82 -7.94 10.74
CA GLU A 373 6.79 -7.37 12.10
C GLU A 373 6.51 -5.87 12.10
N ALA A 374 7.04 -5.11 11.13
CA ALA A 374 6.76 -3.68 10.98
C ALA A 374 5.28 -3.42 10.62
N LEU A 375 4.71 -4.21 9.70
CA LEU A 375 3.30 -4.11 9.33
C LEU A 375 2.38 -4.51 10.49
N GLN A 376 2.72 -5.56 11.26
CA GLN A 376 1.99 -5.92 12.48
C GLN A 376 2.08 -4.83 13.55
N TYR A 377 3.23 -4.17 13.67
CA TYR A 377 3.38 -3.02 14.55
C TYR A 377 2.43 -1.89 14.16
N PHE A 378 2.29 -1.58 12.86
CA PHE A 378 1.32 -0.59 12.38
C PHE A 378 -0.12 -1.02 12.66
N ALA A 379 -0.49 -2.26 12.34
CA ALA A 379 -1.84 -2.80 12.54
C ALA A 379 -2.29 -2.74 14.02
N ALA A 380 -1.35 -2.82 14.95
CA ALA A 380 -1.64 -2.77 16.38
C ALA A 380 -1.86 -1.34 16.94
N GLN A 381 -1.61 -0.26 16.15
CA GLN A 381 -1.73 1.12 16.63
C GLN A 381 -3.18 1.61 16.59
N LYS A 382 -3.58 2.34 17.63
CA LYS A 382 -4.92 2.93 17.76
C LYS A 382 -4.83 4.45 17.57
N ASN A 383 -4.43 4.85 16.38
CA ASN A 383 -4.14 6.24 16.04
C ASN A 383 -5.38 7.06 15.64
N CYS A 384 -6.53 6.42 15.49
CA CYS A 384 -7.81 7.07 15.22
C CYS A 384 -8.83 6.64 16.27
N GLU A 385 -9.58 7.58 16.83
CA GLU A 385 -10.58 7.25 17.86
C GLU A 385 -11.72 6.37 17.33
N ALA A 386 -11.97 6.40 16.01
CA ALA A 386 -12.98 5.57 15.38
C ALA A 386 -12.53 4.13 15.09
N LEU A 387 -11.22 3.80 15.26
CA LEU A 387 -10.68 2.51 14.85
C LEU A 387 -9.72 1.92 15.90
N ASP A 388 -9.97 0.69 16.31
CA ASP A 388 -9.08 -0.08 17.18
C ASP A 388 -8.03 -0.86 16.36
N GLY A 389 -7.13 -0.14 15.69
CA GLY A 389 -6.06 -0.71 14.88
C GLY A 389 -5.63 0.21 13.74
N GLY A 390 -4.60 -0.19 12.98
CA GLY A 390 -4.15 0.48 11.75
C GLY A 390 -4.59 -0.33 10.53
N LEU A 391 -5.28 0.30 9.58
CA LEU A 391 -5.75 -0.34 8.36
C LEU A 391 -4.66 -0.33 7.29
N ILE A 392 -4.36 -1.50 6.72
CA ILE A 392 -3.28 -1.68 5.73
C ILE A 392 -3.90 -2.07 4.39
N ILE A 393 -3.64 -1.26 3.36
CA ILE A 393 -4.23 -1.41 2.02
C ILE A 393 -3.11 -1.42 0.98
N PHE A 394 -3.09 -2.45 0.15
CA PHE A 394 -2.11 -2.65 -0.92
C PHE A 394 -2.77 -2.83 -2.28
N SER A 395 -2.04 -2.47 -3.33
CA SER A 395 -2.39 -2.85 -4.71
C SER A 395 -2.10 -4.33 -4.94
N ALA A 396 -2.97 -5.02 -5.69
CA ALA A 396 -2.87 -6.47 -5.94
C ALA A 396 -1.71 -6.86 -6.88
N GLY A 397 -1.22 -5.91 -7.70
CA GLY A 397 -0.21 -6.14 -8.74
C GLY A 397 -0.80 -6.09 -10.16
N ASN A 398 0.08 -5.99 -11.16
CA ASN A 398 -0.27 -5.72 -12.57
C ASN A 398 0.27 -6.78 -13.54
N GLU A 399 0.44 -8.01 -13.08
CA GLU A 399 1.02 -9.12 -13.85
C GLU A 399 -0.04 -9.97 -14.57
N SER A 400 -1.33 -9.61 -14.53
CA SER A 400 -2.45 -10.43 -15.04
C SER A 400 -2.43 -11.87 -14.46
N THR A 401 -2.08 -12.01 -13.20
CA THR A 401 -1.84 -13.30 -12.55
C THR A 401 -2.99 -13.65 -11.61
N ALA A 402 -3.32 -14.97 -11.52
CA ALA A 402 -4.44 -15.46 -10.72
C ALA A 402 -4.16 -15.51 -9.20
N MET A 403 -3.37 -14.58 -8.70
CA MET A 403 -3.09 -14.35 -7.29
C MET A 403 -2.61 -12.91 -7.07
N SER A 404 -2.80 -12.40 -5.85
CA SER A 404 -2.22 -11.12 -5.42
C SER A 404 -0.71 -11.24 -5.20
N GLY A 405 0.04 -10.16 -5.42
CA GLY A 405 1.39 -10.01 -4.89
C GLY A 405 1.41 -9.91 -3.36
N TYR A 406 2.60 -10.02 -2.75
CA TYR A 406 2.79 -9.79 -1.31
C TYR A 406 3.49 -8.44 -1.08
N PRO A 407 3.22 -7.77 0.05
CA PRO A 407 2.40 -8.13 1.22
C PRO A 407 0.87 -8.12 0.99
N ALA A 408 0.37 -7.60 -0.14
CA ALA A 408 -1.06 -7.43 -0.42
C ALA A 408 -1.88 -8.69 -0.14
N GLY A 409 -1.40 -9.85 -0.59
CA GLY A 409 -2.07 -11.14 -0.45
C GLY A 409 -2.11 -11.73 0.96
N TYR A 410 -1.46 -11.09 1.95
CA TYR A 410 -1.53 -11.54 3.34
C TYR A 410 -2.94 -11.32 3.91
N ARG A 411 -3.47 -12.34 4.58
CA ARG A 411 -4.89 -12.44 4.99
C ARG A 411 -5.43 -11.26 5.80
N ASP A 412 -4.57 -10.58 6.57
CA ASP A 412 -5.00 -9.48 7.45
C ASP A 412 -4.96 -8.12 6.75
N TYR A 413 -4.38 -8.02 5.54
CA TYR A 413 -4.31 -6.79 4.76
C TYR A 413 -5.40 -6.77 3.68
N ILE A 414 -5.60 -5.62 3.05
CA ILE A 414 -6.55 -5.46 1.95
C ILE A 414 -5.79 -5.35 0.64
N SER A 415 -6.07 -6.26 -0.28
CA SER A 415 -5.54 -6.29 -1.63
C SER A 415 -6.57 -5.80 -2.64
N VAL A 416 -6.22 -4.77 -3.42
CA VAL A 416 -7.14 -4.07 -4.32
C VAL A 416 -6.85 -4.42 -5.78
N THR A 417 -7.84 -5.01 -6.46
CA THR A 417 -7.84 -5.28 -7.90
C THR A 417 -8.35 -4.08 -8.70
N SER A 418 -8.12 -4.08 -10.01
CA SER A 418 -8.44 -2.94 -10.87
C SER A 418 -9.54 -3.26 -11.88
N PHE A 419 -10.49 -2.32 -12.05
CA PHE A 419 -11.43 -2.31 -13.16
C PHE A 419 -11.40 -0.98 -13.94
N SER A 420 -12.04 -0.95 -15.11
CA SER A 420 -12.04 0.14 -16.08
C SER A 420 -13.45 0.72 -16.32
N PRO A 421 -13.59 1.86 -17.05
CA PRO A 421 -14.90 2.53 -17.23
C PRO A 421 -16.01 1.69 -17.84
N ASP A 422 -15.66 0.57 -18.49
CA ASP A 422 -16.61 -0.40 -19.06
C ASP A 422 -17.18 -1.40 -18.05
N TYR A 423 -16.89 -1.20 -16.76
CA TYR A 423 -17.29 -2.08 -15.65
C TYR A 423 -16.63 -3.46 -15.68
N LEU A 424 -15.57 -3.65 -16.46
CA LEU A 424 -14.87 -4.91 -16.63
C LEU A 424 -13.46 -4.84 -15.99
N PRO A 425 -12.86 -5.98 -15.63
CA PRO A 425 -11.49 -6.02 -15.14
C PRO A 425 -10.53 -5.31 -16.08
N ALA A 426 -9.54 -4.59 -15.54
CA ALA A 426 -8.45 -4.08 -16.32
C ALA A 426 -7.53 -5.23 -16.76
N ASN A 427 -6.99 -5.17 -17.99
CA ASN A 427 -6.26 -6.27 -18.61
C ASN A 427 -4.97 -6.68 -17.86
N TYR A 428 -4.42 -5.78 -17.09
CA TYR A 428 -3.19 -5.98 -16.31
C TYR A 428 -3.47 -6.50 -14.88
N THR A 429 -4.72 -6.39 -14.37
CA THR A 429 -4.98 -6.63 -12.96
C THR A 429 -4.67 -8.06 -12.53
N ASN A 430 -4.02 -8.21 -11.38
CA ASN A 430 -4.02 -9.46 -10.66
C ASN A 430 -5.41 -9.75 -10.12
N TYR A 431 -5.77 -11.03 -9.94
CA TYR A 431 -7.09 -11.50 -9.53
C TYR A 431 -6.98 -12.83 -8.77
N GLY A 432 -8.03 -13.24 -8.09
CA GLY A 432 -8.08 -14.57 -7.42
C GLY A 432 -7.49 -14.59 -6.03
N SER A 433 -6.60 -15.54 -5.75
CA SER A 433 -6.10 -15.78 -4.38
C SER A 433 -5.46 -14.52 -3.77
N GLY A 434 -5.88 -14.17 -2.56
CA GLY A 434 -5.38 -13.00 -1.83
C GLY A 434 -5.95 -11.65 -2.29
N CYS A 435 -6.80 -11.60 -3.33
CA CYS A 435 -7.48 -10.37 -3.76
C CYS A 435 -8.78 -10.18 -2.97
N ASN A 436 -9.04 -8.98 -2.44
CA ASN A 436 -10.13 -8.74 -1.50
C ASN A 436 -11.26 -7.86 -2.03
N ILE A 437 -10.95 -6.83 -2.83
CA ILE A 437 -11.91 -5.82 -3.30
C ILE A 437 -11.45 -5.22 -4.62
N ALA A 438 -12.37 -4.77 -5.46
CA ALA A 438 -12.09 -4.08 -6.71
C ALA A 438 -12.31 -2.57 -6.57
N ALA A 439 -11.51 -1.78 -7.30
CA ALA A 439 -11.69 -0.34 -7.41
C ALA A 439 -11.26 0.18 -8.79
N PRO A 440 -11.60 1.43 -9.16
CA PRO A 440 -11.19 2.00 -10.45
C PRO A 440 -9.68 2.16 -10.56
N GLY A 441 -9.04 1.42 -11.46
CA GLY A 441 -7.63 1.62 -11.82
C GLY A 441 -7.46 2.08 -13.26
N GLY A 442 -8.53 2.01 -14.05
CA GLY A 442 -8.58 2.43 -15.45
C GLY A 442 -7.87 1.48 -16.40
N GLU A 443 -7.98 1.76 -17.69
CA GLU A 443 -7.26 1.07 -18.75
C GLU A 443 -7.09 2.00 -19.95
N THR A 444 -5.87 2.50 -20.16
CA THR A 444 -5.55 3.49 -21.20
C THR A 444 -5.27 2.87 -22.57
N SER A 445 -5.11 1.54 -22.64
CA SER A 445 -4.89 0.79 -23.85
C SER A 445 -6.10 -0.08 -24.20
N GLY A 446 -6.48 -0.14 -25.45
CA GLY A 446 -7.56 -1.02 -25.93
C GLY A 446 -8.99 -0.52 -25.68
N LEU A 447 -9.19 0.55 -24.95
CA LEU A 447 -10.47 1.25 -24.86
C LEU A 447 -10.49 2.47 -25.78
N SER A 448 -11.64 2.79 -26.32
CA SER A 448 -11.82 3.90 -27.29
C SER A 448 -11.53 5.28 -26.69
N GLY A 449 -11.56 5.43 -25.36
CA GLY A 449 -11.19 6.65 -24.65
C GLY A 449 -9.70 6.91 -24.57
N GLY A 450 -8.86 5.90 -24.83
CA GLY A 450 -7.42 6.01 -24.68
C GLY A 450 -7.04 6.45 -23.26
N GLU A 451 -6.22 7.49 -23.15
CA GLU A 451 -5.74 8.02 -21.86
C GLU A 451 -6.85 8.43 -20.88
N LYS A 452 -8.00 8.90 -21.39
CA LYS A 452 -9.14 9.35 -20.55
C LYS A 452 -9.84 8.21 -19.83
N ALA A 453 -9.63 6.97 -20.25
CA ALA A 453 -10.09 5.78 -19.55
C ALA A 453 -9.17 5.40 -18.36
N GLY A 454 -8.07 6.10 -18.16
CA GLY A 454 -7.26 6.07 -16.96
C GLY A 454 -7.90 6.82 -15.79
N VAL A 455 -7.22 6.85 -14.66
CA VAL A 455 -7.60 7.62 -13.47
C VAL A 455 -6.96 9.00 -13.54
N LEU A 456 -7.77 10.05 -13.49
CA LEU A 456 -7.29 11.44 -13.46
C LEU A 456 -7.00 11.88 -12.03
N SER A 457 -5.79 12.37 -11.79
CA SER A 457 -5.37 12.88 -10.48
C SER A 457 -4.27 13.95 -10.59
N THR A 458 -3.73 14.40 -9.47
CA THR A 458 -2.62 15.36 -9.37
C THR A 458 -1.31 14.77 -9.87
N LEU A 459 -0.43 15.59 -10.43
CA LEU A 459 0.90 15.22 -10.93
C LEU A 459 1.99 16.18 -10.45
N CYS A 460 3.23 15.75 -10.62
CA CYS A 460 4.39 16.63 -10.49
C CYS A 460 4.69 17.25 -11.85
N SER A 461 4.51 18.57 -11.99
CA SER A 461 4.83 19.29 -13.24
C SER A 461 6.29 19.10 -13.67
N GLU A 462 7.19 18.88 -12.73
CA GLU A 462 8.61 18.62 -12.94
C GLU A 462 8.89 17.33 -13.74
N THR A 463 8.05 16.31 -13.56
CA THR A 463 8.18 14.99 -14.24
C THR A 463 7.15 14.78 -15.34
N SER A 464 6.16 15.66 -15.49
CA SER A 464 5.00 15.49 -16.34
C SER A 464 4.87 16.58 -17.41
N ASN A 465 6.01 17.01 -17.99
CA ASN A 465 6.07 18.02 -19.05
C ASN A 465 5.31 19.33 -18.70
N GLY A 466 5.39 19.76 -17.45
CA GLY A 466 4.74 20.97 -16.95
C GLY A 466 3.26 20.80 -16.57
N ALA A 467 2.71 19.57 -16.60
CA ALA A 467 1.32 19.33 -16.21
C ALA A 467 1.21 19.02 -14.71
N ASP A 468 0.28 19.68 -14.03
CA ASP A 468 -0.06 19.44 -12.63
C ASP A 468 -1.13 18.35 -12.45
N TYR A 469 -1.75 17.88 -13.54
CA TYR A 469 -2.79 16.84 -13.53
C TYR A 469 -2.60 15.92 -14.72
N GLY A 470 -3.01 14.65 -14.57
CA GLY A 470 -2.95 13.68 -15.66
C GLY A 470 -3.52 12.33 -15.31
N TYR A 471 -3.55 11.48 -16.33
CA TYR A 471 -4.08 10.12 -16.23
C TYR A 471 -2.96 9.12 -16.01
N MET A 472 -3.21 8.17 -15.15
CA MET A 472 -2.45 6.94 -14.98
C MET A 472 -3.40 5.73 -14.94
N GLN A 473 -2.85 4.54 -15.08
CA GLN A 473 -3.57 3.28 -14.89
C GLN A 473 -2.79 2.32 -13.99
N GLY A 474 -3.48 1.41 -13.33
CA GLY A 474 -2.85 0.38 -12.51
C GLY A 474 -3.69 0.00 -11.29
N THR A 475 -3.41 -1.15 -10.70
CA THR A 475 -3.88 -1.45 -9.34
C THR A 475 -3.36 -0.43 -8.32
N SER A 476 -2.26 0.25 -8.65
CA SER A 476 -1.73 1.42 -7.93
C SER A 476 -2.70 2.60 -7.88
N MET A 477 -3.57 2.78 -8.89
CA MET A 477 -4.60 3.82 -8.93
C MET A 477 -5.90 3.32 -8.31
N ALA A 478 -6.15 2.02 -8.33
CA ALA A 478 -7.29 1.40 -7.65
C ALA A 478 -7.15 1.44 -6.11
N CYS A 479 -5.98 1.14 -5.61
CA CYS A 479 -5.66 1.09 -4.18
C CYS A 479 -6.02 2.39 -3.42
N PRO A 480 -5.64 3.60 -3.88
CA PRO A 480 -5.97 4.84 -3.18
C PRO A 480 -7.46 5.18 -3.18
N HIS A 481 -8.28 4.64 -4.09
CA HIS A 481 -9.73 4.75 -3.98
C HIS A 481 -10.26 4.05 -2.73
N VAL A 482 -9.80 2.82 -2.48
CA VAL A 482 -10.20 2.07 -1.27
C VAL A 482 -9.68 2.74 -0.01
N SER A 483 -8.45 3.28 -0.04
CA SER A 483 -7.88 4.03 1.08
C SER A 483 -8.69 5.30 1.36
N GLY A 484 -9.12 6.02 0.32
CA GLY A 484 -9.99 7.19 0.43
C GLY A 484 -11.38 6.85 0.95
N VAL A 485 -12.00 5.77 0.45
CA VAL A 485 -13.30 5.28 0.93
C VAL A 485 -13.22 4.89 2.41
N ALA A 486 -12.18 4.16 2.82
CA ALA A 486 -11.94 3.85 4.22
C ALA A 486 -11.76 5.12 5.07
N ALA A 487 -11.04 6.12 4.55
CA ALA A 487 -10.84 7.39 5.23
C ALA A 487 -12.17 8.18 5.39
N LEU A 488 -13.06 8.16 4.39
CA LEU A 488 -14.41 8.71 4.52
C LEU A 488 -15.24 7.96 5.58
N GLY A 489 -15.21 6.63 5.57
CA GLY A 489 -15.92 5.82 6.57
C GLY A 489 -15.46 6.13 8.00
N LEU A 490 -14.14 6.26 8.23
CA LEU A 490 -13.58 6.67 9.53
C LEU A 490 -13.96 8.12 9.88
N SER A 491 -13.97 9.03 8.90
CA SER A 491 -14.41 10.42 9.10
C SER A 491 -15.86 10.47 9.57
N TYR A 492 -16.74 9.74 8.91
CA TYR A 492 -18.16 9.65 9.29
C TYR A 492 -18.34 9.00 10.67
N ALA A 493 -17.56 7.93 10.97
CA ALA A 493 -17.59 7.29 12.27
C ALA A 493 -17.19 8.25 13.40
N LEU A 494 -16.14 9.08 13.20
CA LEU A 494 -15.73 10.12 14.15
C LEU A 494 -16.87 11.13 14.38
N GLU A 495 -17.49 11.64 13.31
CA GLU A 495 -18.62 12.57 13.40
C GLU A 495 -19.82 12.00 14.15
N LYS A 496 -20.03 10.68 14.08
CA LYS A 496 -21.12 9.96 14.79
C LYS A 496 -20.70 9.43 16.15
N GLY A 497 -19.46 9.65 16.59
CA GLY A 497 -18.92 9.11 17.85
C GLY A 497 -18.94 7.58 17.88
N LYS A 498 -18.70 6.93 16.73
CA LYS A 498 -18.64 5.48 16.59
C LYS A 498 -17.20 5.00 16.59
N ARG A 499 -17.00 3.81 17.13
CA ARG A 499 -15.71 3.13 17.16
C ARG A 499 -15.90 1.67 16.78
N TYR A 500 -15.00 1.17 15.98
CA TYR A 500 -15.00 -0.21 15.45
C TYR A 500 -13.68 -0.89 15.79
N SER A 501 -13.71 -2.19 15.99
CA SER A 501 -12.49 -3.00 15.89
C SER A 501 -11.99 -2.99 14.44
N LEU A 502 -10.69 -3.30 14.25
CA LEU A 502 -10.10 -3.40 12.93
C LEU A 502 -10.85 -4.42 12.04
N ASP A 503 -11.23 -5.57 12.62
CA ASP A 503 -11.93 -6.64 11.89
C ASP A 503 -13.37 -6.23 11.51
N GLU A 504 -14.09 -5.53 12.41
CA GLU A 504 -15.43 -5.01 12.08
C GLU A 504 -15.35 -4.00 10.94
N PHE A 505 -14.45 -3.02 11.04
CA PHE A 505 -14.33 -1.99 10.00
C PHE A 505 -13.87 -2.59 8.66
N LYS A 506 -12.89 -3.50 8.68
CA LYS A 506 -12.45 -4.24 7.50
C LYS A 506 -13.60 -5.04 6.87
N THR A 507 -14.42 -5.71 7.70
CA THR A 507 -15.60 -6.45 7.22
C THR A 507 -16.62 -5.51 6.57
N MET A 508 -16.91 -4.37 7.20
CA MET A 508 -17.80 -3.35 6.63
C MET A 508 -17.29 -2.89 5.27
N LEU A 509 -16.02 -2.51 5.18
CA LEU A 509 -15.40 -2.07 3.92
C LEU A 509 -15.47 -3.13 2.82
N LEU A 510 -15.20 -4.39 3.16
CA LEU A 510 -15.23 -5.50 2.20
C LEU A 510 -16.65 -5.99 1.85
N THR A 511 -17.68 -5.58 2.58
CA THR A 511 -19.08 -5.92 2.29
C THR A 511 -19.89 -4.74 1.74
N SER A 512 -19.38 -3.50 1.83
CA SER A 512 -19.95 -2.30 1.23
C SER A 512 -19.48 -2.19 -0.22
N VAL A 513 -20.05 -3.02 -1.09
CA VAL A 513 -19.60 -3.20 -2.47
C VAL A 513 -20.76 -3.36 -3.44
N ASN A 514 -20.53 -2.95 -4.69
CA ASN A 514 -21.37 -3.28 -5.83
C ASN A 514 -20.91 -4.57 -6.49
N GLU A 515 -21.85 -5.38 -6.88
CA GLU A 515 -21.61 -6.68 -7.50
C GLU A 515 -21.02 -6.52 -8.90
N ILE A 516 -19.94 -7.28 -9.20
CA ILE A 516 -19.25 -7.27 -10.50
C ILE A 516 -19.46 -8.58 -11.27
N ASP A 517 -19.67 -9.70 -10.61
CA ASP A 517 -19.62 -11.04 -11.19
C ASP A 517 -20.71 -11.32 -12.21
N SER A 518 -21.91 -10.69 -12.08
CA SER A 518 -22.97 -10.80 -13.07
C SER A 518 -22.60 -10.22 -14.44
N ARG A 519 -21.60 -9.31 -14.46
CA ARG A 519 -21.06 -8.70 -15.68
C ARG A 519 -19.94 -9.53 -16.30
N LEU A 520 -19.38 -10.50 -15.56
CA LEU A 520 -18.29 -11.37 -15.99
C LEU A 520 -18.84 -12.68 -16.61
N GLY A 521 -19.77 -12.54 -17.55
CA GLY A 521 -20.31 -13.65 -18.35
C GLY A 521 -19.34 -14.17 -19.41
N GLU A 522 -19.79 -15.09 -20.25
CA GLU A 522 -19.08 -15.44 -21.46
C GLU A 522 -19.01 -14.21 -22.39
N GLY A 523 -17.80 -13.84 -22.78
CA GLY A 523 -17.54 -12.69 -23.63
C GLY A 523 -16.09 -12.23 -23.57
N SER A 524 -15.81 -11.24 -24.37
CA SER A 524 -14.47 -10.64 -24.47
C SER A 524 -14.57 -9.12 -24.45
N LYS A 525 -13.50 -8.45 -24.03
CA LYS A 525 -13.25 -7.06 -24.36
C LYS A 525 -11.99 -7.00 -25.24
N ALA A 526 -11.71 -5.86 -25.85
CA ALA A 526 -10.61 -5.72 -26.83
C ALA A 526 -9.25 -6.24 -26.32
N THR A 527 -9.02 -6.16 -25.01
CA THR A 527 -7.76 -6.51 -24.33
C THR A 527 -7.81 -7.82 -23.54
N ILE A 528 -8.99 -8.44 -23.39
CA ILE A 528 -9.20 -9.68 -22.63
C ILE A 528 -10.03 -10.64 -23.49
N ALA A 529 -9.44 -11.79 -23.84
CA ALA A 529 -10.09 -12.78 -24.71
C ALA A 529 -11.31 -13.46 -24.05
N ASP A 530 -11.28 -13.66 -22.73
CA ASP A 530 -12.35 -14.24 -21.95
C ASP A 530 -12.43 -13.58 -20.58
N VAL A 531 -13.47 -12.79 -20.32
CA VAL A 531 -13.66 -12.10 -19.05
C VAL A 531 -14.21 -13.02 -17.97
N SER A 532 -14.72 -14.21 -18.32
CA SER A 532 -15.27 -15.16 -17.35
C SER A 532 -14.22 -15.73 -16.40
N ILE A 533 -12.94 -15.69 -16.77
CA ILE A 533 -11.82 -16.13 -15.92
C ILE A 533 -11.70 -15.33 -14.63
N TYR A 534 -12.26 -14.11 -14.58
CA TYR A 534 -12.25 -13.22 -13.42
C TYR A 534 -13.44 -13.43 -12.47
N ARG A 535 -14.44 -14.21 -12.88
CA ARG A 535 -15.67 -14.43 -12.07
C ARG A 535 -15.31 -15.05 -10.71
N GLY A 536 -15.81 -14.45 -9.62
CA GLY A 536 -15.48 -14.82 -8.24
C GLY A 536 -14.04 -14.54 -7.81
N LYS A 537 -13.29 -13.73 -8.59
CA LYS A 537 -11.85 -13.53 -8.39
C LYS A 537 -11.42 -12.06 -8.32
N MET A 538 -12.38 -11.13 -8.41
CA MET A 538 -12.10 -9.70 -8.28
C MET A 538 -12.24 -9.18 -6.83
N GLY A 539 -12.23 -10.09 -5.87
CA GLY A 539 -12.56 -9.82 -4.48
C GLY A 539 -14.06 -9.90 -4.22
N THR A 540 -14.56 -9.21 -3.21
CA THR A 540 -15.98 -9.22 -2.81
C THR A 540 -16.87 -8.40 -3.74
N GLY A 541 -16.31 -7.49 -4.53
CA GLY A 541 -17.01 -6.60 -5.44
C GLY A 541 -16.30 -5.26 -5.59
N ILE A 542 -16.95 -4.30 -6.24
CA ILE A 542 -16.46 -2.93 -6.40
C ILE A 542 -16.78 -2.12 -5.15
N THR A 543 -15.78 -1.48 -4.56
CA THR A 543 -15.95 -0.62 -3.39
C THR A 543 -17.02 0.46 -3.63
N ASP A 544 -17.89 0.70 -2.66
CA ASP A 544 -18.96 1.70 -2.70
C ASP A 544 -18.87 2.58 -1.46
N ALA A 545 -18.56 3.87 -1.68
CA ALA A 545 -18.31 4.81 -0.60
C ALA A 545 -19.59 5.17 0.19
N TYR A 546 -20.76 5.11 -0.45
CA TYR A 546 -22.04 5.45 0.19
C TYR A 546 -22.59 4.30 1.04
N GLN A 547 -22.28 3.06 0.67
CA GLN A 547 -22.69 1.89 1.44
C GLN A 547 -21.87 1.68 2.71
N LEU A 548 -20.61 2.13 2.73
CA LEU A 548 -19.75 2.08 3.91
C LEU A 548 -20.19 3.09 4.97
#